data_01e09935ecd930d25cdf2b2ea6df886f
#
_entry.id   01e09935ecd930d25cdf2b2ea6df886f
#
_cell.length_a   1.000
_cell.length_b   1.000
_cell.length_c   1.000
_cell.angle_alpha   90.00
_cell.angle_beta   90.00
_cell.angle_gamma   90.00
#
_symmetry.space_group_name_H-M   'P 1'
#
loop_
_entity.id
_entity.type
_entity.pdbx_description
1 polymer ?
#
loop_
_entity_poly.entity_id
_entity_poly.type
_entity_poly.pdbx_seq_one_letter_code
_entity_poly.pdbx_strand_id
1 'polypeptide(L)'
;MTNARPAADAAPSTGANAVSKILTFGALPVVLVICIIVFQIGNPRFLSGPNVLNMVQQGVFLMLIAFGQMLVLLAGGFDLSVGAVVALTSIVSAKVMVAMSLAYPEAPGLAIAAGFLAAVVVGIVCGGVNGFGVAILKVNAFIVTLATASIFAGVTLVISQGIQVSGLPRDFVYGIGSGYFLGLPVSLYFAVPAVAAVFLLVRHMRFGRYIYAIGSNLRSAVVAGCQHQSLPDGLLHALCHDHGLCRLAADGPCLLGRADAWR
;
A
#
# COMPACT_ATOMS: atom_id res chain seq x y z
N MET A 1 -35.99 -14.79 57.78
CA MET A 1 -35.99 -15.37 56.39
C MET A 1 -36.75 -14.42 55.50
N THR A 2 -36.08 -13.44 54.91
CA THR A 2 -36.66 -12.44 54.00
C THR A 2 -36.18 -12.72 52.59
N ASN A 3 -37.10 -13.24 51.77
CA ASN A 3 -36.92 -13.58 50.40
C ASN A 3 -36.90 -12.28 49.55
N ALA A 4 -35.71 -11.75 49.17
CA ALA A 4 -35.59 -10.68 48.20
C ALA A 4 -35.71 -11.28 46.81
N ARG A 5 -36.77 -10.92 46.06
CA ARG A 5 -36.91 -11.20 44.61
C ARG A 5 -35.84 -10.42 43.85
N PRO A 6 -35.15 -11.04 42.88
CA PRO A 6 -34.26 -10.29 41.99
C PRO A 6 -35.14 -9.37 41.09
N ALA A 7 -34.67 -8.14 40.93
CA ALA A 7 -35.27 -7.15 40.06
C ALA A 7 -35.29 -7.67 38.62
N ALA A 8 -36.44 -7.51 37.96
CA ALA A 8 -36.62 -7.87 36.56
C ALA A 8 -35.67 -7.06 35.67
N ASP A 9 -34.85 -7.75 34.87
CA ASP A 9 -34.01 -7.18 33.83
C ASP A 9 -34.90 -6.37 32.87
N ALA A 10 -34.74 -5.06 32.90
CA ALA A 10 -35.36 -4.17 31.92
C ALA A 10 -34.76 -4.48 30.55
N ALA A 11 -35.58 -4.94 29.62
CA ALA A 11 -35.19 -5.19 28.23
C ALA A 11 -34.54 -3.94 27.62
N PRO A 12 -33.36 -4.05 26.99
CA PRO A 12 -32.71 -2.89 26.41
C PRO A 12 -33.60 -2.32 25.29
N SER A 13 -33.82 -1.01 25.33
CA SER A 13 -34.63 -0.29 24.35
C SER A 13 -34.07 -0.48 22.94
N THR A 14 -34.94 -0.70 21.95
CA THR A 14 -34.60 -0.99 20.54
C THR A 14 -33.66 0.07 19.92
N GLY A 15 -33.75 1.31 20.42
CA GLY A 15 -32.87 2.42 20.00
C GLY A 15 -31.42 2.26 20.48
N ALA A 16 -31.19 1.75 21.71
CA ALA A 16 -29.87 1.51 22.25
C ALA A 16 -29.11 0.44 21.44
N ASN A 17 -29.83 -0.56 20.93
CA ASN A 17 -29.24 -1.63 20.09
C ASN A 17 -28.82 -1.15 18.69
N ALA A 18 -29.52 -0.18 18.10
CA ALA A 18 -29.13 0.41 16.81
C ALA A 18 -27.88 1.28 16.94
N VAL A 19 -27.83 2.14 17.96
CA VAL A 19 -26.67 2.99 18.25
C VAL A 19 -25.44 2.14 18.61
N SER A 20 -25.60 1.09 19.43
CA SER A 20 -24.50 0.19 19.78
C SER A 20 -23.97 -0.57 18.56
N LYS A 21 -24.84 -1.02 17.65
CA LYS A 21 -24.43 -1.64 16.37
C LYS A 21 -23.68 -0.66 15.46
N ILE A 22 -24.13 0.59 15.37
CA ILE A 22 -23.45 1.64 14.60
C ILE A 22 -22.06 1.93 15.20
N LEU A 23 -21.96 2.01 16.52
CA LEU A 23 -20.69 2.19 17.23
C LEU A 23 -19.75 0.98 17.12
N THR A 24 -20.29 -0.23 16.96
CA THR A 24 -19.50 -1.45 16.72
C THR A 24 -18.84 -1.44 15.33
N PHE A 25 -19.47 -0.82 14.34
CA PHE A 25 -18.86 -0.58 13.01
C PHE A 25 -17.78 0.51 13.03
N GLY A 26 -17.61 1.21 14.15
CA GLY A 26 -16.65 2.31 14.29
C GLY A 26 -17.24 3.68 13.92
N ALA A 27 -16.63 4.74 14.41
CA ALA A 27 -17.06 6.11 14.13
C ALA A 27 -16.83 6.53 12.66
N LEU A 28 -15.92 5.87 11.96
CA LEU A 28 -15.45 6.25 10.61
C LEU A 28 -16.56 6.24 9.54
N PRO A 29 -17.40 5.19 9.40
CA PRO A 29 -18.52 5.20 8.45
C PRO A 29 -19.55 6.29 8.74
N VAL A 30 -19.80 6.59 10.03
CA VAL A 30 -20.74 7.64 10.44
C VAL A 30 -20.23 9.00 10.02
N VAL A 31 -18.94 9.30 10.30
CA VAL A 31 -18.28 10.54 9.88
C VAL A 31 -18.30 10.66 8.35
N LEU A 32 -18.04 9.57 7.63
CA LEU A 32 -18.08 9.58 6.17
C LEU A 32 -19.47 9.97 5.64
N VAL A 33 -20.53 9.38 6.17
CA VAL A 33 -21.91 9.69 5.77
C VAL A 33 -22.25 11.15 6.08
N ILE A 34 -21.88 11.65 7.26
CA ILE A 34 -22.08 13.06 7.63
C ILE A 34 -21.34 13.97 6.65
N CYS A 35 -20.07 13.68 6.31
CA CYS A 35 -19.31 14.44 5.35
C CYS A 35 -19.98 14.48 3.97
N ILE A 36 -20.46 13.32 3.48
CA ILE A 36 -21.16 13.23 2.19
C ILE A 36 -22.41 14.12 2.19
N ILE A 37 -23.20 14.10 3.26
CA ILE A 37 -24.41 14.93 3.38
C ILE A 37 -24.04 16.42 3.41
N VAL A 38 -23.06 16.79 4.21
CA VAL A 38 -22.62 18.19 4.32
C VAL A 38 -22.12 18.73 2.99
N PHE A 39 -21.28 17.96 2.28
CA PHE A 39 -20.75 18.37 0.97
C PHE A 39 -21.84 18.42 -0.10
N GLN A 40 -22.82 17.51 -0.07
CA GLN A 40 -23.94 17.52 -1.01
C GLN A 40 -24.86 18.74 -0.80
N ILE A 41 -25.09 19.14 0.47
CA ILE A 41 -25.87 20.35 0.79
C ILE A 41 -25.10 21.61 0.33
N GLY A 42 -23.78 21.65 0.54
CA GLY A 42 -22.94 22.77 0.16
C GLY A 42 -22.73 22.90 -1.37
N ASN A 43 -22.73 21.78 -2.09
CA ASN A 43 -22.59 21.77 -3.54
C ASN A 43 -23.44 20.64 -4.17
N PRO A 44 -24.57 21.00 -4.83
CA PRO A 44 -25.44 20.00 -5.47
C PRO A 44 -24.76 19.12 -6.54
N ARG A 45 -23.60 19.54 -7.06
CA ARG A 45 -22.82 18.75 -8.04
C ARG A 45 -21.90 17.75 -7.37
N PHE A 46 -21.82 17.70 -6.04
CA PHE A 46 -20.91 16.81 -5.31
C PHE A 46 -21.13 15.34 -5.67
N LEU A 47 -22.36 14.85 -5.70
CA LEU A 47 -22.72 13.49 -6.11
C LEU A 47 -23.04 13.37 -7.62
N SER A 48 -22.66 14.35 -8.46
CA SER A 48 -22.80 14.18 -9.91
C SER A 48 -21.92 13.04 -10.43
N GLY A 49 -22.39 12.33 -11.46
CA GLY A 49 -21.67 11.18 -12.04
C GLY A 49 -20.20 11.47 -12.37
N PRO A 50 -19.88 12.57 -13.09
CA PRO A 50 -18.47 12.92 -13.36
C PRO A 50 -17.63 13.12 -12.10
N ASN A 51 -18.18 13.79 -11.07
CA ASN A 51 -17.43 14.02 -9.83
C ASN A 51 -17.23 12.72 -9.04
N VAL A 52 -18.22 11.84 -8.98
CA VAL A 52 -18.08 10.52 -8.35
C VAL A 52 -17.01 9.70 -9.06
N LEU A 53 -16.96 9.70 -10.40
CA LEU A 53 -15.92 9.00 -11.16
C LEU A 53 -14.52 9.58 -10.87
N ASN A 54 -14.39 10.89 -10.76
CA ASN A 54 -13.13 11.53 -10.35
C ASN A 54 -12.71 11.13 -8.94
N MET A 55 -13.65 11.06 -8.00
CA MET A 55 -13.39 10.61 -6.63
C MET A 55 -12.95 9.14 -6.61
N VAL A 56 -13.60 8.27 -7.41
CA VAL A 56 -13.18 6.87 -7.57
C VAL A 56 -11.76 6.78 -8.12
N GLN A 57 -11.45 7.54 -9.16
CA GLN A 57 -10.11 7.56 -9.76
C GLN A 57 -9.02 7.96 -8.76
N GLN A 58 -9.23 9.03 -7.98
CA GLN A 58 -8.30 9.44 -6.93
C GLN A 58 -8.22 8.41 -5.80
N GLY A 59 -9.35 7.82 -5.42
CA GLY A 59 -9.43 6.77 -4.41
C GLY A 59 -8.64 5.51 -4.79
N VAL A 60 -8.58 5.16 -6.08
CA VAL A 60 -7.78 4.03 -6.59
C VAL A 60 -6.31 4.19 -6.25
N PHE A 61 -5.71 5.37 -6.49
CA PHE A 61 -4.30 5.60 -6.17
C PHE A 61 -4.05 5.50 -4.67
N LEU A 62 -4.92 6.10 -3.87
CA LEU A 62 -4.82 6.04 -2.41
C LEU A 62 -4.94 4.61 -1.88
N MET A 63 -5.85 3.83 -2.45
CA MET A 63 -6.06 2.43 -2.11
C MET A 63 -4.81 1.58 -2.41
N LEU A 64 -4.18 1.76 -3.56
CA LEU A 64 -2.95 1.03 -3.91
C LEU A 64 -1.81 1.35 -2.94
N ILE A 65 -1.64 2.63 -2.59
CA ILE A 65 -0.66 3.05 -1.57
C ILE A 65 -0.98 2.43 -0.21
N ALA A 66 -2.26 2.44 0.19
CA ALA A 66 -2.70 1.86 1.46
C ALA A 66 -2.46 0.34 1.53
N PHE A 67 -2.63 -0.39 0.42
CA PHE A 67 -2.28 -1.83 0.36
C PHE A 67 -0.77 -2.06 0.51
N GLY A 68 0.06 -1.22 -0.09
CA GLY A 68 1.51 -1.26 0.13
C GLY A 68 1.87 -1.06 1.60
N GLN A 69 1.30 -0.02 2.21
CA GLN A 69 1.51 0.29 3.62
C GLN A 69 0.98 -0.81 4.55
N MET A 70 -0.14 -1.44 4.19
CA MET A 70 -0.68 -2.58 4.93
C MET A 70 0.31 -3.74 5.02
N LEU A 71 1.03 -4.06 3.94
CA LEU A 71 2.05 -5.12 3.95
C LEU A 71 3.17 -4.82 4.95
N VAL A 72 3.63 -3.58 5.00
CA VAL A 72 4.67 -3.13 5.94
C VAL A 72 4.18 -3.23 7.39
N LEU A 73 2.94 -2.78 7.65
CA LEU A 73 2.33 -2.87 8.98
C LEU A 73 2.10 -4.32 9.42
N LEU A 74 1.69 -5.22 8.50
CA LEU A 74 1.53 -6.64 8.79
C LEU A 74 2.86 -7.31 9.16
N ALA A 75 3.98 -6.81 8.61
CA ALA A 75 5.32 -7.27 8.98
C ALA A 75 5.83 -6.67 10.30
N GLY A 76 5.07 -5.80 10.96
CA GLY A 76 5.46 -5.12 12.19
C GLY A 76 6.32 -3.88 11.98
N GLY A 77 6.50 -3.44 10.71
CA GLY A 77 7.23 -2.23 10.34
C GLY A 77 6.33 -1.00 10.22
N PHE A 78 6.96 0.16 10.01
CA PHE A 78 6.28 1.41 9.70
C PHE A 78 7.10 2.18 8.65
N ASP A 79 6.48 2.54 7.50
CA ASP A 79 7.16 3.25 6.43
C ASP A 79 6.58 4.66 6.23
N LEU A 80 7.35 5.66 6.60
CA LEU A 80 7.01 7.07 6.39
C LEU A 80 7.48 7.60 5.03
N SER A 81 8.31 6.84 4.31
CA SER A 81 8.88 7.29 3.04
C SER A 81 7.95 7.11 1.84
N VAL A 82 6.85 6.37 1.98
CA VAL A 82 5.93 6.00 0.89
C VAL A 82 5.52 7.21 0.05
N GLY A 83 5.13 8.32 0.67
CA GLY A 83 4.74 9.53 -0.05
C GLY A 83 5.88 10.14 -0.88
N ALA A 84 7.10 10.16 -0.31
CA ALA A 84 8.28 10.66 -1.00
C ALA A 84 8.72 9.72 -2.15
N VAL A 85 8.60 8.41 -1.96
CA VAL A 85 8.86 7.40 -3.00
C VAL A 85 7.88 7.56 -4.16
N VAL A 86 6.59 7.75 -3.87
CA VAL A 86 5.57 8.00 -4.91
C VAL A 86 5.88 9.29 -5.68
N ALA A 87 6.27 10.37 -5.00
CA ALA A 87 6.65 11.61 -5.65
C ALA A 87 7.89 11.42 -6.55
N LEU A 88 8.92 10.77 -6.04
CA LEU A 88 10.17 10.52 -6.78
C LEU A 88 9.93 9.63 -8.01
N THR A 89 9.22 8.53 -7.85
CA THR A 89 8.88 7.62 -8.96
C THR A 89 8.06 8.32 -10.03
N SER A 90 7.10 9.16 -9.64
CA SER A 90 6.26 9.94 -10.54
C SER A 90 7.10 10.92 -11.38
N ILE A 91 7.97 11.70 -10.74
CA ILE A 91 8.81 12.71 -11.43
C ILE A 91 9.82 12.04 -12.36
N VAL A 92 10.51 10.99 -11.91
CA VAL A 92 11.49 10.27 -12.76
C VAL A 92 10.79 9.61 -13.94
N SER A 93 9.69 8.91 -13.71
CA SER A 93 8.87 8.30 -14.75
C SER A 93 8.43 9.34 -15.80
N ALA A 94 7.89 10.48 -15.35
CA ALA A 94 7.43 11.54 -16.23
C ALA A 94 8.58 12.12 -17.06
N LYS A 95 9.75 12.38 -16.47
CA LYS A 95 10.93 12.88 -17.21
C LYS A 95 11.44 11.87 -18.24
N VAL A 96 11.47 10.58 -17.90
CA VAL A 96 11.87 9.52 -18.84
C VAL A 96 10.85 9.43 -19.98
N MET A 97 9.53 9.48 -19.70
CA MET A 97 8.51 9.48 -20.76
C MET A 97 8.69 10.67 -21.72
N VAL A 98 8.92 11.88 -21.19
CA VAL A 98 9.12 13.08 -22.02
C VAL A 98 10.39 12.93 -22.86
N ALA A 99 11.51 12.51 -22.27
CA ALA A 99 12.77 12.33 -23.00
C ALA A 99 12.64 11.28 -24.13
N MET A 100 11.99 10.15 -23.84
CA MET A 100 11.75 9.11 -24.84
C MET A 100 10.76 9.54 -25.92
N SER A 101 9.75 10.32 -25.58
CA SER A 101 8.77 10.87 -26.54
C SER A 101 9.44 11.87 -27.51
N LEU A 102 10.42 12.63 -27.03
CA LEU A 102 11.20 13.54 -27.88
C LEU A 102 12.18 12.79 -28.78
N ALA A 103 12.78 11.70 -28.28
CA ALA A 103 13.74 10.90 -29.03
C ALA A 103 13.05 10.00 -30.08
N TYR A 104 11.86 9.51 -29.79
CA TYR A 104 11.08 8.58 -30.61
C TYR A 104 9.62 9.03 -30.76
N PRO A 105 9.34 10.11 -31.51
CA PRO A 105 7.98 10.68 -31.61
C PRO A 105 6.95 9.71 -32.20
N GLU A 106 7.37 8.81 -33.07
CA GLU A 106 6.52 7.81 -33.75
C GLU A 106 6.20 6.59 -32.86
N ALA A 107 6.79 6.50 -31.66
CA ALA A 107 6.64 5.34 -30.79
C ALA A 107 6.18 5.74 -29.36
N PRO A 108 4.99 6.30 -29.18
CA PRO A 108 4.50 6.75 -27.85
C PRO A 108 4.39 5.60 -26.86
N GLY A 109 4.09 4.38 -27.30
CA GLY A 109 4.06 3.19 -26.47
C GLY A 109 5.43 2.86 -25.84
N LEU A 110 6.54 3.09 -26.58
CA LEU A 110 7.88 2.90 -26.06
C LEU A 110 8.20 3.92 -24.95
N ALA A 111 7.78 5.18 -25.11
CA ALA A 111 7.95 6.20 -24.09
C ALA A 111 7.18 5.84 -22.80
N ILE A 112 5.95 5.36 -22.94
CA ILE A 112 5.14 4.91 -21.79
C ILE A 112 5.79 3.71 -21.08
N ALA A 113 6.23 2.71 -21.84
CA ALA A 113 6.90 1.52 -21.30
C ALA A 113 8.21 1.87 -20.57
N ALA A 114 9.02 2.77 -21.15
CA ALA A 114 10.25 3.25 -20.53
C ALA A 114 9.98 4.00 -19.21
N GLY A 115 8.97 4.87 -19.19
CA GLY A 115 8.55 5.57 -17.97
C GLY A 115 8.06 4.61 -16.88
N PHE A 116 7.28 3.61 -17.25
CA PHE A 116 6.85 2.58 -16.31
C PHE A 116 8.04 1.79 -15.75
N LEU A 117 8.95 1.36 -16.60
CA LEU A 117 10.17 0.66 -16.17
C LEU A 117 11.01 1.52 -15.23
N ALA A 118 11.17 2.81 -15.55
CA ALA A 118 11.87 3.76 -14.69
C ALA A 118 11.21 3.88 -13.30
N ALA A 119 9.87 3.95 -13.24
CA ALA A 119 9.14 3.97 -11.97
C ALA A 119 9.43 2.70 -11.14
N VAL A 120 9.41 1.53 -11.77
CA VAL A 120 9.68 0.24 -11.10
C VAL A 120 11.12 0.21 -10.56
N VAL A 121 12.10 0.62 -11.38
CA VAL A 121 13.52 0.66 -10.97
C VAL A 121 13.73 1.60 -9.80
N VAL A 122 13.17 2.81 -9.85
CA VAL A 122 13.27 3.78 -8.73
C VAL A 122 12.60 3.24 -7.48
N GLY A 123 11.42 2.62 -7.60
CA GLY A 123 10.74 1.99 -6.48
C GLY A 123 11.58 0.89 -5.82
N ILE A 124 12.21 0.02 -6.62
CA ILE A 124 13.11 -1.04 -6.13
C ILE A 124 14.33 -0.43 -5.42
N VAL A 125 14.92 0.61 -5.99
CA VAL A 125 16.08 1.28 -5.38
C VAL A 125 15.70 1.92 -4.05
N CYS A 126 14.60 2.66 -3.99
CA CYS A 126 14.14 3.29 -2.76
C CYS A 126 13.79 2.24 -1.67
N GLY A 127 13.08 1.19 -2.06
CA GLY A 127 12.78 0.07 -1.15
C GLY A 127 14.05 -0.64 -0.69
N GLY A 128 15.03 -0.82 -1.59
CA GLY A 128 16.33 -1.40 -1.26
C GLY A 128 17.12 -0.57 -0.24
N VAL A 129 17.12 0.76 -0.38
CA VAL A 129 17.76 1.68 0.58
C VAL A 129 17.12 1.55 1.95
N ASN A 130 15.78 1.57 2.01
CA ASN A 130 15.06 1.39 3.26
C ASN A 130 15.31 0.01 3.87
N GLY A 131 15.22 -1.05 3.07
CA GLY A 131 15.47 -2.41 3.50
C GLY A 131 16.90 -2.62 4.00
N PHE A 132 17.91 -2.03 3.34
CA PHE A 132 19.29 -2.05 3.80
C PHE A 132 19.43 -1.39 5.18
N GLY A 133 18.85 -0.20 5.36
CA GLY A 133 18.91 0.52 6.64
C GLY A 133 18.28 -0.26 7.79
N VAL A 134 17.12 -0.87 7.52
CA VAL A 134 16.37 -1.61 8.54
C VAL A 134 16.95 -3.01 8.76
N ALA A 135 17.19 -3.79 7.72
CA ALA A 135 17.57 -5.20 7.82
C ALA A 135 19.06 -5.41 8.12
N ILE A 136 19.95 -4.63 7.49
CA ILE A 136 21.40 -4.80 7.61
C ILE A 136 21.98 -3.94 8.70
N LEU A 137 21.68 -2.65 8.70
CA LEU A 137 22.17 -1.72 9.74
C LEU A 137 21.39 -1.88 11.06
N LYS A 138 20.28 -2.62 11.06
CA LYS A 138 19.42 -2.86 12.23
C LYS A 138 18.93 -1.57 12.91
N VAL A 139 18.77 -0.50 12.14
CA VAL A 139 18.22 0.76 12.59
C VAL A 139 16.70 0.64 12.64
N ASN A 140 16.07 1.33 13.58
CA ASN A 140 14.62 1.35 13.68
C ASN A 140 13.97 1.84 12.36
N ALA A 141 12.98 1.10 11.86
CA ALA A 141 12.30 1.39 10.59
C ALA A 141 11.75 2.82 10.52
N PHE A 142 11.20 3.33 11.63
CA PHE A 142 10.70 4.70 11.72
C PHE A 142 11.79 5.75 11.44
N ILE A 143 13.00 5.57 12.01
CA ILE A 143 14.12 6.50 11.83
C ILE A 143 14.63 6.44 10.39
N VAL A 144 14.81 5.21 9.86
CA VAL A 144 15.29 5.02 8.49
C VAL A 144 14.33 5.65 7.50
N THR A 145 13.04 5.32 7.59
CA THR A 145 12.04 5.77 6.62
C THR A 145 11.76 7.28 6.72
N LEU A 146 11.87 7.88 7.90
CA LEU A 146 11.78 9.33 8.05
C LEU A 146 12.98 10.05 7.42
N ALA A 147 14.20 9.54 7.63
CA ALA A 147 15.40 10.08 7.01
C ALA A 147 15.36 9.96 5.48
N THR A 148 15.04 8.76 4.98
CA THR A 148 14.93 8.53 3.53
C THR A 148 13.79 9.30 2.89
N ALA A 149 12.66 9.51 3.59
CA ALA A 149 11.59 10.39 3.13
C ALA A 149 12.11 11.81 2.82
N SER A 150 12.91 12.37 3.73
CA SER A 150 13.51 13.70 3.54
C SER A 150 14.51 13.73 2.37
N ILE A 151 15.33 12.67 2.24
CA ILE A 151 16.29 12.54 1.13
C ILE A 151 15.55 12.42 -0.21
N PHE A 152 14.56 11.53 -0.31
CA PHE A 152 13.82 11.31 -1.56
C PHE A 152 13.00 12.54 -1.95
N ALA A 153 12.42 13.26 -0.97
CA ALA A 153 11.76 14.53 -1.25
C ALA A 153 12.74 15.59 -1.77
N GLY A 154 13.92 15.69 -1.18
CA GLY A 154 14.98 16.59 -1.66
C GLY A 154 15.45 16.24 -3.08
N VAL A 155 15.69 14.94 -3.36
CA VAL A 155 16.04 14.45 -4.70
C VAL A 155 14.93 14.76 -5.70
N THR A 156 13.66 14.59 -5.31
CA THR A 156 12.50 14.92 -6.15
C THR A 156 12.50 16.40 -6.54
N LEU A 157 12.74 17.29 -5.57
CA LEU A 157 12.81 18.74 -5.83
C LEU A 157 13.96 19.10 -6.76
N VAL A 158 15.13 18.50 -6.57
CA VAL A 158 16.29 18.74 -7.45
C VAL A 158 16.00 18.27 -8.87
N ILE A 159 15.46 17.05 -9.06
CA ILE A 159 15.15 16.51 -10.39
C ILE A 159 14.02 17.30 -11.07
N SER A 160 12.97 17.68 -10.34
CA SER A 160 11.84 18.45 -10.88
C SER A 160 12.16 19.93 -11.07
N GLN A 161 13.20 20.44 -10.41
CA GLN A 161 13.49 21.89 -10.28
C GLN A 161 12.33 22.65 -9.64
N GLY A 162 11.53 21.98 -8.81
CA GLY A 162 10.34 22.55 -8.16
C GLY A 162 9.16 22.83 -9.10
N ILE A 163 9.21 22.40 -10.36
CA ILE A 163 8.15 22.61 -11.35
C ILE A 163 7.51 21.32 -11.79
N GLN A 164 6.26 21.40 -12.23
CA GLN A 164 5.54 20.26 -12.79
C GLN A 164 6.12 19.83 -14.14
N VAL A 165 6.29 18.53 -14.35
CA VAL A 165 6.72 17.99 -15.64
C VAL A 165 5.58 18.07 -16.64
N SER A 166 5.81 18.77 -17.75
CA SER A 166 4.89 18.92 -18.88
C SER A 166 5.42 18.18 -20.11
N GLY A 167 4.55 18.00 -21.12
CA GLY A 167 4.95 17.35 -22.38
C GLY A 167 4.85 15.83 -22.37
N LEU A 168 4.10 15.25 -21.46
CA LEU A 168 3.80 13.83 -21.45
C LEU A 168 3.06 13.39 -22.71
N PRO A 169 3.29 12.16 -23.23
CA PRO A 169 2.56 11.62 -24.38
C PRO A 169 1.05 11.71 -24.16
N ARG A 170 0.32 12.18 -25.17
CA ARG A 170 -1.14 12.31 -25.11
C ARG A 170 -1.83 10.98 -24.81
N ASP A 171 -1.33 9.90 -25.38
CA ASP A 171 -1.86 8.54 -25.19
C ASP A 171 -1.75 8.09 -23.72
N PHE A 172 -0.71 8.53 -23.01
CA PHE A 172 -0.59 8.30 -21.58
C PHE A 172 -1.61 9.14 -20.81
N VAL A 173 -1.67 10.43 -21.07
CA VAL A 173 -2.52 11.37 -20.30
C VAL A 173 -4.00 11.04 -20.48
N TYR A 174 -4.46 10.89 -21.72
CA TYR A 174 -5.88 10.67 -22.03
C TYR A 174 -6.26 9.20 -22.08
N GLY A 175 -5.32 8.29 -22.32
CA GLY A 175 -5.58 6.85 -22.33
C GLY A 175 -5.51 6.24 -20.94
N ILE A 176 -4.34 6.31 -20.29
CA ILE A 176 -4.08 5.64 -19.01
C ILE A 176 -4.40 6.56 -17.84
N GLY A 177 -3.94 7.82 -17.91
CA GLY A 177 -4.03 8.76 -16.78
C GLY A 177 -5.45 9.19 -16.44
N SER A 178 -6.20 9.67 -17.44
CA SER A 178 -7.57 10.18 -17.28
C SER A 178 -8.59 9.51 -18.18
N GLY A 179 -8.21 8.41 -18.85
CA GLY A 179 -9.09 7.67 -19.76
C GLY A 179 -10.21 6.94 -19.03
N TYR A 180 -11.32 6.75 -19.77
CA TYR A 180 -12.46 5.95 -19.34
C TYR A 180 -12.66 4.79 -20.32
N PHE A 181 -12.87 3.59 -19.78
CA PHE A 181 -13.22 2.41 -20.55
C PHE A 181 -14.51 1.80 -19.96
N LEU A 182 -15.51 1.52 -20.80
CA LEU A 182 -16.85 1.07 -20.37
C LEU A 182 -17.47 1.93 -19.25
N GLY A 183 -17.22 3.25 -19.25
CA GLY A 183 -17.75 4.17 -18.24
C GLY A 183 -17.02 4.20 -16.92
N LEU A 184 -15.95 3.42 -16.75
CA LEU A 184 -15.11 3.39 -15.54
C LEU A 184 -13.71 3.93 -15.85
N PRO A 185 -13.03 4.57 -14.87
CA PRO A 185 -11.65 5.03 -15.04
C PRO A 185 -10.71 3.88 -15.38
N VAL A 186 -9.81 4.06 -16.33
CA VAL A 186 -8.83 3.05 -16.73
C VAL A 186 -7.93 2.62 -15.56
N SER A 187 -7.64 3.53 -14.64
CA SER A 187 -6.89 3.23 -13.41
C SER A 187 -7.49 2.09 -12.59
N LEU A 188 -8.81 1.92 -12.59
CA LEU A 188 -9.50 0.85 -11.86
C LEU A 188 -9.16 -0.54 -12.43
N TYR A 189 -9.01 -0.65 -13.75
CA TYR A 189 -8.65 -1.93 -14.40
C TYR A 189 -7.24 -2.38 -14.08
N PHE A 190 -6.33 -1.45 -13.74
CA PHE A 190 -5.01 -1.79 -13.22
C PHE A 190 -5.02 -2.07 -11.71
N ALA A 191 -5.88 -1.38 -10.96
CA ALA A 191 -5.96 -1.54 -9.53
C ALA A 191 -6.57 -2.88 -9.11
N VAL A 192 -7.63 -3.33 -9.79
CA VAL A 192 -8.31 -4.59 -9.43
C VAL A 192 -7.36 -5.79 -9.48
N PRO A 193 -6.61 -6.05 -10.58
CA PRO A 193 -5.63 -7.14 -10.59
C PRO A 193 -4.47 -6.92 -9.62
N ALA A 194 -4.04 -5.68 -9.38
CA ALA A 194 -3.00 -5.39 -8.39
C ALA A 194 -3.46 -5.75 -6.96
N VAL A 195 -4.66 -5.35 -6.58
CA VAL A 195 -5.27 -5.71 -5.29
C VAL A 195 -5.49 -7.21 -5.18
N ALA A 196 -5.98 -7.85 -6.25
CA ALA A 196 -6.16 -9.29 -6.29
C ALA A 196 -4.82 -10.03 -6.12
N ALA A 197 -3.75 -9.55 -6.76
CA ALA A 197 -2.41 -10.09 -6.62
C ALA A 197 -1.90 -9.98 -5.18
N VAL A 198 -2.04 -8.80 -4.54
CA VAL A 198 -1.67 -8.62 -3.13
C VAL A 198 -2.50 -9.52 -2.22
N PHE A 199 -3.80 -9.62 -2.44
CA PHE A 199 -4.68 -10.50 -1.68
C PHE A 199 -4.26 -11.97 -1.79
N LEU A 200 -3.99 -12.45 -3.02
CA LEU A 200 -3.52 -13.82 -3.26
C LEU A 200 -2.15 -14.06 -2.60
N LEU A 201 -1.24 -13.09 -2.71
CA LEU A 201 0.09 -13.15 -2.10
C LEU A 201 0.00 -13.28 -0.58
N VAL A 202 -0.82 -12.45 0.07
CA VAL A 202 -0.95 -12.45 1.53
C VAL A 202 -1.72 -13.68 2.02
N ARG A 203 -2.79 -14.09 1.33
CA ARG A 203 -3.69 -15.15 1.81
C ARG A 203 -3.26 -16.55 1.42
N HIS A 204 -2.70 -16.76 0.22
CA HIS A 204 -2.45 -18.09 -0.33
C HIS A 204 -0.97 -18.44 -0.48
N MET A 205 -0.08 -17.45 -0.57
CA MET A 205 1.34 -17.72 -0.73
C MET A 205 2.06 -17.92 0.62
N ARG A 206 3.20 -18.62 0.58
CA ARG A 206 4.09 -18.79 1.74
C ARG A 206 4.56 -17.45 2.31
N PHE A 207 4.81 -16.51 1.41
CA PHE A 207 5.19 -15.12 1.74
C PHE A 207 4.23 -14.46 2.74
N GLY A 208 2.92 -14.54 2.51
CA GLY A 208 1.92 -13.97 3.42
C GLY A 208 1.97 -14.61 4.82
N ARG A 209 2.13 -15.95 4.88
CA ARG A 209 2.26 -16.63 6.19
C ARG A 209 3.47 -16.17 6.97
N TYR A 210 4.58 -15.90 6.27
CA TYR A 210 5.79 -15.39 6.91
C TYR A 210 5.61 -13.97 7.43
N ILE A 211 4.97 -13.08 6.66
CA ILE A 211 4.65 -11.73 7.11
C ILE A 211 3.85 -11.76 8.43
N TYR A 212 2.80 -12.58 8.48
CA TYR A 212 1.98 -12.72 9.69
C TYR A 212 2.76 -13.29 10.87
N ALA A 213 3.61 -14.30 10.64
CA ALA A 213 4.42 -14.92 11.69
C ALA A 213 5.41 -13.91 12.29
N ILE A 214 6.09 -13.15 11.45
CA ILE A 214 7.07 -12.14 11.88
C ILE A 214 6.39 -10.99 12.63
N GLY A 215 5.31 -10.45 12.08
CA GLY A 215 4.57 -9.35 12.68
C GLY A 215 3.90 -9.72 14.00
N SER A 216 3.52 -11.00 14.19
CA SER A 216 2.93 -11.46 15.45
C SER A 216 3.97 -11.63 16.55
N ASN A 217 5.06 -12.34 16.29
CA ASN A 217 6.16 -12.55 17.23
C ASN A 217 7.43 -13.09 16.54
N LEU A 218 8.39 -12.22 16.31
CA LEU A 218 9.65 -12.56 15.65
C LEU A 218 10.41 -13.69 16.37
N ARG A 219 10.44 -13.69 17.71
CA ARG A 219 11.15 -14.72 18.50
C ARG A 219 10.51 -16.09 18.30
N SER A 220 9.18 -16.14 18.34
CA SER A 220 8.43 -17.39 18.12
C SER A 220 8.59 -17.89 16.69
N ALA A 221 8.62 -17.03 15.70
CA ALA A 221 8.87 -17.41 14.31
C ALA A 221 10.25 -18.05 14.12
N VAL A 222 11.29 -17.49 14.77
CA VAL A 222 12.65 -18.05 14.72
C VAL A 222 12.72 -19.40 15.42
N VAL A 223 12.08 -19.56 16.60
CA VAL A 223 12.05 -20.83 17.35
C VAL A 223 11.27 -21.92 16.58
N ALA A 224 10.23 -21.55 15.83
CA ALA A 224 9.45 -22.46 15.00
C ALA A 224 10.19 -22.98 13.75
N GLY A 225 11.51 -22.74 13.64
CA GLY A 225 12.36 -23.28 12.58
C GLY A 225 12.53 -22.36 11.37
N CYS A 226 12.11 -21.10 11.49
CA CYS A 226 12.46 -20.07 10.53
C CYS A 226 13.94 -19.68 10.73
N GLN A 227 14.86 -20.64 10.51
CA GLN A 227 16.30 -20.43 10.68
C GLN A 227 16.93 -19.71 9.50
N HIS A 228 17.86 -18.85 9.83
CA HIS A 228 18.70 -18.08 8.97
C HIS A 228 19.79 -18.92 8.35
N GLN A 229 19.81 -19.07 7.03
CA GLN A 229 21.03 -19.36 6.28
C GLN A 229 21.26 -18.28 5.22
N SER A 230 22.51 -17.89 5.10
CA SER A 230 23.01 -16.81 4.29
C SER A 230 22.76 -17.06 2.81
N LEU A 231 21.99 -16.21 2.16
CA LEU A 231 21.98 -16.08 0.70
C LEU A 231 22.99 -15.05 0.22
N PRO A 232 23.51 -15.25 -1.00
CA PRO A 232 24.39 -14.24 -1.61
C PRO A 232 23.62 -12.93 -1.79
N ASP A 233 24.25 -11.92 -1.24
CA ASP A 233 23.77 -10.57 -1.04
C ASP A 233 23.42 -9.87 -2.35
N GLY A 234 22.27 -9.28 -2.45
CA GLY A 234 22.04 -8.22 -3.39
C GLY A 234 20.57 -7.96 -3.75
N LEU A 235 19.98 -8.78 -4.60
CA LEU A 235 18.70 -8.42 -5.22
C LEU A 235 17.46 -8.75 -4.34
N LEU A 236 17.53 -9.82 -3.56
CA LEU A 236 16.43 -10.20 -2.65
C LEU A 236 16.33 -9.30 -1.42
N HIS A 237 17.45 -8.74 -0.95
CA HIS A 237 17.46 -7.75 0.12
C HIS A 237 16.76 -6.46 -0.27
N ALA A 238 16.83 -6.07 -1.55
CA ALA A 238 16.18 -4.88 -2.08
C ALA A 238 14.64 -4.98 -2.11
N LEU A 239 14.11 -6.20 -2.18
CA LEU A 239 12.66 -6.45 -2.23
C LEU A 239 12.05 -6.70 -0.86
N CYS A 240 12.87 -6.98 0.16
CA CYS A 240 12.42 -7.30 1.50
C CYS A 240 12.60 -6.08 2.40
N HIS A 241 11.57 -5.31 2.55
CA HIS A 241 11.54 -4.08 3.35
C HIS A 241 11.66 -4.31 4.86
N ASP A 242 11.69 -5.56 5.34
CA ASP A 242 11.67 -5.80 6.78
C ASP A 242 12.61 -6.92 7.26
N HIS A 243 13.06 -6.82 8.49
CA HIS A 243 14.07 -7.63 9.18
C HIS A 243 13.93 -9.14 9.12
N GLY A 244 12.77 -9.66 8.78
CA GLY A 244 12.48 -11.09 8.79
C GLY A 244 12.26 -11.72 7.42
N LEU A 245 11.80 -10.97 6.43
CA LEU A 245 11.33 -11.53 5.16
C LEU A 245 12.47 -12.07 4.28
N CYS A 246 13.61 -11.38 4.27
CA CYS A 246 14.78 -11.83 3.51
C CYS A 246 15.37 -13.13 4.02
N ARG A 247 15.24 -13.40 5.31
CA ARG A 247 15.74 -14.62 5.93
C ARG A 247 14.86 -15.85 5.65
N LEU A 248 13.58 -15.63 5.38
CA LEU A 248 12.59 -16.68 5.21
C LEU A 248 12.33 -17.08 3.76
N ALA A 249 12.58 -16.16 2.83
CA ALA A 249 12.47 -16.45 1.40
C ALA A 249 13.60 -17.37 0.89
N ALA A 250 14.72 -17.41 1.63
CA ALA A 250 15.94 -18.12 1.25
C ALA A 250 15.95 -19.62 1.59
N ASP A 251 15.28 -20.04 2.64
CA ASP A 251 15.60 -21.30 3.28
C ASP A 251 14.63 -22.47 3.00
N GLY A 252 13.82 -22.42 1.96
CA GLY A 252 12.98 -23.60 1.64
C GLY A 252 11.90 -23.88 2.71
N PRO A 253 11.36 -25.07 2.84
CA PRO A 253 10.14 -25.31 3.61
C PRO A 253 10.38 -25.10 5.11
N CYS A 254 9.98 -23.95 5.61
CA CYS A 254 9.74 -23.79 7.04
C CYS A 254 8.73 -24.86 7.45
N LEU A 255 9.10 -25.72 8.40
CA LEU A 255 8.36 -26.89 8.84
C LEU A 255 7.02 -26.52 9.55
N LEU A 256 6.17 -25.72 8.92
CA LEU A 256 4.75 -25.61 9.29
C LEU A 256 3.96 -26.85 8.82
N GLY A 257 4.66 -27.90 8.38
CA GLY A 257 4.09 -29.17 7.94
C GLY A 257 3.93 -30.25 9.00
N ARG A 258 4.17 -29.98 10.28
CA ARG A 258 3.80 -30.90 11.34
C ARG A 258 2.67 -30.31 12.20
N ALA A 259 1.48 -30.32 11.64
CA ALA A 259 0.23 -30.16 12.40
C ALA A 259 -0.06 -31.35 13.35
N ASP A 260 0.79 -32.35 13.35
CA ASP A 260 0.59 -33.62 14.08
C ASP A 260 1.31 -33.66 15.42
N ALA A 261 2.03 -32.63 15.83
CA ALA A 261 2.78 -32.58 17.08
C ALA A 261 1.98 -32.04 18.28
N TRP A 262 0.70 -31.78 18.10
CA TRP A 262 -0.21 -31.31 19.16
C TRP A 262 -1.47 -32.22 19.23
N ARG A 263 -1.29 -33.51 19.36
CA ARG A 263 -2.29 -34.43 19.92
C ARG A 263 -1.78 -35.06 21.20
#